data_614be7887b7a7933c9dc1baa255118d6
#
_entry.id   614be7887b7a7933c9dc1baa255118d6
#
_cell.length_a   1.000
_cell.length_b   1.000
_cell.length_c   1.000
_cell.angle_alpha   90.00
_cell.angle_beta   90.00
_cell.angle_gamma   90.00
#
_symmetry.space_group_name_H-M   'P 1'
#
loop_
_entity.id
_entity.type
_entity.pdbx_description
1 polymer ?
#
loop_
_entity_poly.entity_id
_entity_poly.type
_entity_poly.pdbx_seq_one_letter_code
_entity_poly.pdbx_strand_id
1 'polypeptide(L)'
;MEEYTHYGKQADVFKHLVLCEVLKNEMPTVYVDTNSASAVYQLEHTPEQDYGIYHFLRNSSVNDNLKDSLYYRLESDAVQKGCYYGSPALAMKVLRANTDTYHFFDLESKSLENVKAFAEVEHLANRIVIRNCDSTKGGMDLLPTLPKETFLHIDPYEINVKGIGGYTYFDIFVQATQLGMKCLLWYGFMTLDAMLRLDKYIAICLQEANIRNHVIGTKLIMNNIEKDTVAYNPGVLGSGLLASNLSDESNRQLLDFTQLLVEVYKNSHYKGMDGRLFIYLKPFIW
;
A
#
# COMPACT_ATOMS: atom_id res chain seq x y z
N MET A 1 -2.04 -21.28 10.29
CA MET A 1 -2.28 -20.29 9.20
C MET A 1 -1.20 -20.53 8.16
N GLU A 2 -1.56 -20.57 6.89
CA GLU A 2 -0.59 -20.69 5.80
C GLU A 2 0.27 -19.43 5.77
N GLU A 3 1.57 -19.58 5.53
CA GLU A 3 2.52 -18.48 5.37
C GLU A 3 2.03 -17.51 4.28
N TYR A 4 2.23 -16.20 4.47
CA TYR A 4 1.84 -15.18 3.50
C TYR A 4 2.60 -15.39 2.18
N THR A 5 1.91 -15.95 1.19
CA THR A 5 2.52 -16.40 -0.08
C THR A 5 2.33 -15.43 -1.24
N HIS A 6 1.51 -14.38 -1.06
CA HIS A 6 1.15 -13.41 -2.10
C HIS A 6 1.87 -12.07 -1.89
N TYR A 7 3.09 -11.94 -2.40
CA TYR A 7 3.90 -10.72 -2.32
C TYR A 7 4.68 -10.46 -3.62
N GLY A 8 5.07 -9.21 -3.82
CA GLY A 8 5.79 -8.78 -5.02
C GLY A 8 4.94 -8.77 -6.28
N LYS A 9 3.61 -8.85 -6.13
CA LYS A 9 2.65 -8.74 -7.24
C LYS A 9 2.44 -7.29 -7.65
N GLN A 10 1.76 -7.10 -8.75
CA GLN A 10 1.48 -5.79 -9.34
C GLN A 10 0.75 -4.83 -8.36
N ALA A 11 -0.16 -5.35 -7.51
CA ALA A 11 -0.82 -4.54 -6.49
C ALA A 11 0.14 -4.02 -5.41
N ASP A 12 1.14 -4.84 -5.03
CA ASP A 12 2.19 -4.43 -4.10
C ASP A 12 3.11 -3.38 -4.72
N VAL A 13 3.48 -3.55 -5.99
CA VAL A 13 4.25 -2.54 -6.73
C VAL A 13 3.53 -1.19 -6.71
N PHE A 14 2.23 -1.18 -6.96
CA PHE A 14 1.45 0.06 -6.98
C PHE A 14 1.43 0.76 -5.61
N LYS A 15 1.03 0.03 -4.56
CA LYS A 15 0.93 0.65 -3.23
C LYS A 15 2.30 1.06 -2.67
N HIS A 16 3.34 0.24 -2.85
CA HIS A 16 4.65 0.48 -2.27
C HIS A 16 5.44 1.56 -3.01
N LEU A 17 5.30 1.68 -4.34
CA LEU A 17 5.87 2.79 -5.10
C LEU A 17 5.34 4.12 -4.57
N VAL A 18 4.01 4.25 -4.47
CA VAL A 18 3.38 5.47 -3.96
C VAL A 18 3.75 5.71 -2.49
N LEU A 19 3.73 4.66 -1.66
CA LEU A 19 4.11 4.75 -0.24
C LEU A 19 5.52 5.34 -0.07
N CYS A 20 6.52 4.82 -0.78
CA CYS A 20 7.91 5.29 -0.67
C CYS A 20 8.05 6.78 -1.02
N GLU A 21 7.43 7.21 -2.11
CA GLU A 21 7.55 8.59 -2.58
C GLU A 21 6.78 9.58 -1.68
N VAL A 22 5.61 9.18 -1.20
CA VAL A 22 4.85 9.95 -0.21
C VAL A 22 5.62 10.07 1.11
N LEU A 23 6.13 8.96 1.65
CA LEU A 23 6.89 8.98 2.90
C LEU A 23 8.15 9.85 2.84
N LYS A 24 8.84 9.86 1.69
CA LYS A 24 10.00 10.73 1.44
C LYS A 24 9.68 12.22 1.60
N ASN A 25 8.48 12.63 1.19
CA ASN A 25 8.07 14.03 1.29
C ASN A 25 7.48 14.38 2.64
N GLU A 26 6.67 13.46 3.20
CA GLU A 26 5.91 13.72 4.42
C GLU A 26 6.75 13.61 5.69
N MET A 27 7.80 12.79 5.69
CA MET A 27 8.78 12.60 6.79
C MET A 27 8.15 12.65 8.20
N PRO A 28 7.17 11.76 8.51
CA PRO A 28 6.47 11.79 9.77
C PRO A 28 7.37 11.43 10.95
N THR A 29 7.07 11.96 12.15
CA THR A 29 7.73 11.56 13.40
C THR A 29 7.22 10.24 13.95
N VAL A 30 5.97 9.87 13.62
CA VAL A 30 5.36 8.59 13.99
C VAL A 30 4.78 7.93 12.73
N TYR A 31 5.11 6.67 12.52
CA TYR A 31 4.58 5.83 11.44
C TYR A 31 3.76 4.69 12.02
N VAL A 32 2.59 4.43 11.45
CA VAL A 32 1.70 3.33 11.83
C VAL A 32 1.38 2.50 10.59
N ASP A 33 1.56 1.18 10.68
CA ASP A 33 1.15 0.22 9.66
C ASP A 33 0.12 -0.74 10.27
N THR A 34 -1.09 -0.72 9.74
CA THR A 34 -2.20 -1.49 10.32
C THR A 34 -2.23 -2.96 9.88
N ASN A 35 -1.52 -3.30 8.82
CA ASN A 35 -1.47 -4.63 8.22
C ASN A 35 -0.05 -4.89 7.72
N SER A 36 0.89 -4.93 8.67
CA SER A 36 2.31 -4.84 8.34
C SER A 36 2.86 -6.06 7.58
N ALA A 37 2.32 -7.26 7.84
CA ALA A 37 2.88 -8.50 7.35
C ALA A 37 4.41 -8.58 7.62
N SER A 38 5.21 -9.19 6.75
CA SER A 38 6.65 -9.31 6.92
C SER A 38 7.43 -8.14 6.32
N ALA A 39 8.58 -7.81 6.91
CA ALA A 39 9.48 -6.79 6.36
C ALA A 39 10.24 -7.29 5.12
N VAL A 40 10.63 -8.58 5.10
CA VAL A 40 11.44 -9.15 4.02
C VAL A 40 10.87 -10.52 3.61
N TYR A 41 10.76 -10.74 2.31
CA TYR A 41 10.30 -11.97 1.68
C TYR A 41 11.36 -12.53 0.74
N GLN A 42 11.41 -13.85 0.59
CA GLN A 42 12.25 -14.52 -0.42
C GLN A 42 11.53 -14.55 -1.77
N LEU A 43 12.18 -14.13 -2.83
CA LEU A 43 11.62 -14.18 -4.19
C LEU A 43 11.81 -15.55 -4.82
N GLU A 44 10.78 -16.03 -5.55
CA GLU A 44 10.72 -17.38 -6.11
C GLU A 44 10.35 -17.41 -7.60
N HIS A 45 10.28 -16.30 -8.31
CA HIS A 45 9.81 -16.28 -9.70
C HIS A 45 8.43 -16.93 -9.90
N THR A 46 7.51 -16.65 -8.99
CA THR A 46 6.09 -17.02 -9.22
C THR A 46 5.51 -16.17 -10.35
N PRO A 47 4.43 -16.62 -11.03
CA PRO A 47 3.75 -15.80 -12.04
C PRO A 47 3.34 -14.42 -11.56
N GLU A 48 2.94 -14.30 -10.30
CA GLU A 48 2.58 -13.01 -9.67
C GLU A 48 3.79 -12.08 -9.56
N GLN A 49 4.93 -12.60 -9.15
CA GLN A 49 6.20 -11.85 -9.03
C GLN A 49 6.78 -11.49 -10.39
N ASP A 50 6.74 -12.42 -11.36
CA ASP A 50 7.24 -12.19 -12.71
C ASP A 50 6.48 -11.07 -13.42
N TYR A 51 5.17 -10.96 -13.20
CA TYR A 51 4.33 -9.89 -13.71
C TYR A 51 4.32 -8.65 -12.80
N GLY A 52 4.62 -8.82 -11.52
CA GLY A 52 4.74 -7.76 -10.51
C GLY A 52 6.10 -7.09 -10.53
N ILE A 53 6.90 -7.37 -9.51
CA ILE A 53 8.18 -6.68 -9.26
C ILE A 53 9.20 -6.87 -10.39
N TYR A 54 9.35 -8.07 -10.95
CA TYR A 54 10.30 -8.29 -12.03
C TYR A 54 9.90 -7.55 -13.31
N HIS A 55 8.59 -7.51 -13.64
CA HIS A 55 8.08 -6.73 -14.77
C HIS A 55 8.32 -5.24 -14.55
N PHE A 56 8.00 -4.73 -13.36
CA PHE A 56 8.20 -3.34 -12.98
C PHE A 56 9.67 -2.93 -13.15
N LEU A 57 10.61 -3.63 -12.54
CA LEU A 57 12.03 -3.28 -12.59
C LEU A 57 12.56 -3.27 -14.02
N ARG A 58 12.17 -4.26 -14.84
CA ARG A 58 12.61 -4.39 -16.24
C ARG A 58 12.12 -3.23 -17.09
N ASN A 59 10.84 -2.88 -16.97
CA ASN A 59 10.21 -1.89 -17.83
C ASN A 59 10.35 -0.45 -17.31
N SER A 60 10.64 -0.26 -16.03
CA SER A 60 10.90 1.06 -15.46
C SER A 60 12.31 1.57 -15.72
N SER A 61 13.24 0.69 -16.09
CA SER A 61 14.65 1.05 -16.33
C SER A 61 14.87 2.09 -17.43
N VAL A 62 13.90 2.24 -18.34
CA VAL A 62 13.92 3.22 -19.47
C VAL A 62 13.17 4.51 -19.16
N ASN A 63 12.58 4.63 -17.97
CA ASN A 63 11.86 5.81 -17.52
C ASN A 63 12.60 6.45 -16.34
N ASP A 64 13.18 7.62 -16.54
CA ASP A 64 14.03 8.27 -15.53
C ASP A 64 13.27 8.55 -14.22
N ASN A 65 12.02 8.98 -14.29
CA ASN A 65 11.23 9.27 -13.08
C ASN A 65 10.99 8.00 -12.23
N LEU A 66 10.72 6.85 -12.88
CA LEU A 66 10.55 5.58 -12.18
C LEU A 66 11.88 5.03 -11.67
N LYS A 67 12.94 5.10 -12.49
CA LYS A 67 14.28 4.65 -12.13
C LYS A 67 14.88 5.45 -10.96
N ASP A 68 14.55 6.74 -10.87
CA ASP A 68 15.00 7.61 -9.79
C ASP A 68 14.12 7.52 -8.53
N SER A 69 12.99 6.81 -8.60
CA SER A 69 12.15 6.59 -7.43
C SER A 69 12.88 5.82 -6.33
N LEU A 70 12.55 6.11 -5.07
CA LEU A 70 13.11 5.37 -3.93
C LEU A 70 12.73 3.89 -3.98
N TYR A 71 11.48 3.60 -4.34
CA TYR A 71 10.99 2.23 -4.47
C TYR A 71 11.82 1.44 -5.48
N TYR A 72 12.05 1.98 -6.70
CA TYR A 72 12.85 1.30 -7.71
C TYR A 72 14.26 1.00 -7.18
N ARG A 73 14.92 1.96 -6.55
CA ARG A 73 16.28 1.78 -6.01
C ARG A 73 16.32 0.73 -4.90
N LEU A 74 15.40 0.80 -3.94
CA LEU A 74 15.33 -0.14 -2.82
C LEU A 74 15.04 -1.57 -3.29
N GLU A 75 14.07 -1.73 -4.19
CA GLU A 75 13.70 -3.06 -4.69
C GLU A 75 14.72 -3.61 -5.68
N SER A 76 15.41 -2.78 -6.46
CA SER A 76 16.52 -3.25 -7.30
C SER A 76 17.62 -3.87 -6.46
N ASP A 77 17.98 -3.26 -5.33
CA ASP A 77 18.97 -3.79 -4.39
C ASP A 77 18.46 -5.06 -3.69
N ALA A 78 17.18 -5.13 -3.34
CA ALA A 78 16.57 -6.29 -2.70
C ALA A 78 16.52 -7.50 -3.65
N VAL A 79 16.06 -7.30 -4.89
CA VAL A 79 15.94 -8.35 -5.91
C VAL A 79 17.30 -8.93 -6.28
N GLN A 80 18.36 -8.12 -6.32
CA GLN A 80 19.73 -8.63 -6.50
C GLN A 80 20.17 -9.59 -5.39
N LYS A 81 19.59 -9.46 -4.20
CA LYS A 81 19.84 -10.35 -3.05
C LYS A 81 18.82 -11.49 -2.95
N GLY A 82 17.93 -11.64 -3.94
CA GLY A 82 16.89 -12.66 -3.97
C GLY A 82 15.72 -12.38 -3.02
N CYS A 83 15.51 -11.13 -2.58
CA CYS A 83 14.45 -10.78 -1.67
C CYS A 83 13.59 -9.60 -2.15
N TYR A 84 12.45 -9.40 -1.48
CA TYR A 84 11.51 -8.33 -1.70
C TYR A 84 11.18 -7.65 -0.36
N TYR A 85 11.08 -6.33 -0.36
CA TYR A 85 10.75 -5.56 0.84
C TYR A 85 9.24 -5.34 0.95
N GLY A 86 8.66 -5.72 2.11
CA GLY A 86 7.32 -5.30 2.50
C GLY A 86 7.27 -3.86 3.01
N SER A 87 6.05 -3.36 3.24
CA SER A 87 5.83 -2.00 3.74
C SER A 87 6.64 -1.64 5.00
N PRO A 88 6.86 -2.55 6.00
CA PRO A 88 7.68 -2.22 7.16
C PRO A 88 9.14 -1.94 6.80
N ALA A 89 9.74 -2.76 5.93
CA ALA A 89 11.12 -2.56 5.51
C ALA A 89 11.28 -1.26 4.71
N LEU A 90 10.37 -1.01 3.78
CA LEU A 90 10.36 0.21 2.97
C LEU A 90 10.22 1.45 3.86
N ALA A 91 9.25 1.46 4.79
CA ALA A 91 9.06 2.57 5.72
C ALA A 91 10.30 2.81 6.58
N MET A 92 10.89 1.76 7.19
CA MET A 92 12.09 1.88 7.99
C MET A 92 13.30 2.39 7.19
N LYS A 93 13.46 1.99 5.92
CA LYS A 93 14.54 2.47 5.07
C LYS A 93 14.36 3.92 4.63
N VAL A 94 13.13 4.31 4.26
CA VAL A 94 12.82 5.68 3.81
C VAL A 94 12.88 6.67 4.96
N LEU A 95 12.36 6.30 6.13
CA LEU A 95 12.13 7.19 7.27
C LEU A 95 13.23 7.14 8.35
N ARG A 96 14.27 6.36 8.15
CA ARG A 96 15.32 6.07 9.16
C ARG A 96 15.81 7.28 9.92
N ALA A 97 15.97 8.43 9.26
CA ALA A 97 16.55 9.64 9.84
C ALA A 97 15.53 10.47 10.64
N ASN A 98 14.23 10.34 10.36
CA ASN A 98 13.23 11.31 10.79
C ASN A 98 12.14 10.76 11.72
N THR A 99 11.89 9.44 11.70
CA THR A 99 10.81 8.84 12.46
C THR A 99 11.29 8.32 13.81
N ASP A 100 10.66 8.79 14.87
CA ASP A 100 10.99 8.41 16.24
C ASP A 100 10.39 7.07 16.65
N THR A 101 9.17 6.78 16.16
CA THR A 101 8.43 5.57 16.53
C THR A 101 7.68 4.98 15.35
N TYR A 102 7.79 3.67 15.19
CA TYR A 102 7.04 2.86 14.23
C TYR A 102 6.12 1.91 14.98
N HIS A 103 4.83 1.89 14.66
CA HIS A 103 3.87 0.93 15.17
C HIS A 103 3.49 -0.04 14.05
N PHE A 104 3.74 -1.33 14.29
CA PHE A 104 3.41 -2.40 13.33
C PHE A 104 2.37 -3.32 13.93
N PHE A 105 1.23 -3.42 13.26
CA PHE A 105 0.13 -4.32 13.64
C PHE A 105 0.07 -5.50 12.68
N ASP A 106 -0.08 -6.69 13.23
CA ASP A 106 -0.45 -7.89 12.49
C ASP A 106 -1.03 -8.96 13.43
N LEU A 107 -1.83 -9.87 12.88
CA LEU A 107 -2.33 -11.05 13.60
C LEU A 107 -1.32 -12.20 13.55
N GLU A 108 -0.41 -12.20 12.56
CA GLU A 108 0.58 -13.23 12.39
C GLU A 108 1.88 -12.91 13.14
N SER A 109 2.15 -13.64 14.22
CA SER A 109 3.32 -13.42 15.05
C SER A 109 4.64 -13.63 14.31
N LYS A 110 4.70 -14.59 13.37
CA LYS A 110 5.91 -14.83 12.54
C LYS A 110 6.28 -13.64 11.69
N SER A 111 5.30 -12.99 11.07
CA SER A 111 5.50 -11.77 10.30
C SER A 111 6.07 -10.65 11.18
N LEU A 112 5.53 -10.48 12.37
CA LEU A 112 6.03 -9.51 13.34
C LEU A 112 7.44 -9.83 13.87
N GLU A 113 7.79 -11.11 14.00
CA GLU A 113 9.15 -11.54 14.31
C GLU A 113 10.13 -11.18 13.18
N ASN A 114 9.72 -11.33 11.92
CA ASN A 114 10.50 -10.89 10.75
C ASN A 114 10.70 -9.36 10.75
N VAL A 115 9.67 -8.58 11.10
CA VAL A 115 9.78 -7.12 11.26
C VAL A 115 10.78 -6.76 12.36
N LYS A 116 10.76 -7.44 13.51
CA LYS A 116 11.73 -7.23 14.60
C LYS A 116 13.17 -7.51 14.16
N ALA A 117 13.38 -8.67 13.53
CA ALA A 117 14.70 -9.06 13.04
C ALA A 117 15.24 -8.03 12.03
N PHE A 118 14.40 -7.54 11.13
CA PHE A 118 14.78 -6.49 10.20
C PHE A 118 15.14 -5.17 10.89
N ALA A 119 14.34 -4.76 11.89
CA ALA A 119 14.63 -3.55 12.67
C ALA A 119 15.95 -3.65 13.46
N GLU A 120 16.32 -4.83 13.95
CA GLU A 120 17.63 -5.08 14.58
C GLU A 120 18.77 -4.86 13.59
N VAL A 121 18.68 -5.41 12.38
CA VAL A 121 19.67 -5.23 11.32
C VAL A 121 19.81 -3.76 10.91
N GLU A 122 18.71 -3.02 10.85
CA GLU A 122 18.71 -1.59 10.53
C GLU A 122 19.02 -0.68 11.72
N HIS A 123 19.31 -1.23 12.91
CA HIS A 123 19.56 -0.50 14.15
C HIS A 123 18.38 0.40 14.59
N LEU A 124 17.16 -0.05 14.37
CA LEU A 124 15.91 0.63 14.71
C LEU A 124 15.08 -0.11 15.79
N ALA A 125 15.63 -1.17 16.41
CA ALA A 125 14.92 -2.01 17.37
C ALA A 125 14.31 -1.24 18.55
N ASN A 126 14.93 -0.14 18.95
CA ASN A 126 14.44 0.73 20.03
C ASN A 126 13.36 1.74 19.59
N ARG A 127 13.05 1.80 18.30
CA ARG A 127 12.03 2.70 17.73
C ARG A 127 10.76 1.97 17.27
N ILE A 128 10.72 0.63 17.30
CA ILE A 128 9.56 -0.15 16.87
C ILE A 128 8.69 -0.54 18.05
N VAL A 129 7.38 -0.51 17.83
CA VAL A 129 6.35 -1.03 18.73
C VAL A 129 5.55 -2.08 17.99
N ILE A 130 5.71 -3.32 18.37
CA ILE A 130 5.01 -4.46 17.78
C ILE A 130 3.67 -4.69 18.49
N ARG A 131 2.60 -4.86 17.69
CA ARG A 131 1.23 -5.03 18.16
C ARG A 131 0.60 -6.25 17.52
N ASN A 132 0.69 -7.41 18.19
CA ASN A 132 0.09 -8.65 17.71
C ASN A 132 -1.40 -8.70 18.12
N CYS A 133 -2.23 -7.94 17.44
CA CYS A 133 -3.67 -7.84 17.68
C CYS A 133 -4.44 -7.36 16.45
N ASP A 134 -5.76 -7.49 16.50
CA ASP A 134 -6.65 -6.89 15.51
C ASP A 134 -6.46 -5.37 15.46
N SER A 135 -5.97 -4.88 14.32
CA SER A 135 -5.63 -3.48 14.14
C SER A 135 -6.85 -2.57 13.98
N THR A 136 -8.04 -3.10 13.66
CA THR A 136 -9.26 -2.30 13.61
C THR A 136 -9.59 -1.77 15.01
N LYS A 137 -9.54 -2.62 16.03
CA LYS A 137 -9.68 -2.18 17.41
C LYS A 137 -8.42 -1.49 17.94
N GLY A 138 -7.26 -2.12 17.78
CA GLY A 138 -6.00 -1.59 18.30
C GLY A 138 -5.63 -0.23 17.71
N GLY A 139 -5.93 0.01 16.42
CA GLY A 139 -5.76 1.28 15.75
C GLY A 139 -6.70 2.34 16.31
N MET A 140 -8.00 2.04 16.42
CA MET A 140 -8.97 2.99 16.99
C MET A 140 -8.64 3.39 18.43
N ASP A 141 -8.15 2.45 19.24
CA ASP A 141 -7.70 2.73 20.61
C ASP A 141 -6.41 3.58 20.65
N LEU A 142 -5.52 3.40 19.65
CA LEU A 142 -4.23 4.09 19.59
C LEU A 142 -4.33 5.52 19.05
N LEU A 143 -5.14 5.75 18.01
CA LEU A 143 -5.21 7.03 17.29
C LEU A 143 -5.34 8.26 18.20
N PRO A 144 -6.22 8.30 19.24
CA PRO A 144 -6.36 9.49 20.09
C PRO A 144 -5.10 9.82 20.92
N THR A 145 -4.13 8.89 21.02
CA THR A 145 -2.90 9.04 21.80
C THR A 145 -1.71 9.50 20.95
N LEU A 146 -1.88 9.53 19.62
CA LEU A 146 -0.80 9.85 18.70
C LEU A 146 -0.78 11.34 18.33
N PRO A 147 0.40 11.90 18.00
CA PRO A 147 0.52 13.27 17.52
C PRO A 147 -0.10 13.43 16.13
N LYS A 148 -0.48 14.66 15.79
CA LYS A 148 -1.05 14.98 14.47
C LYS A 148 -0.08 14.69 13.30
N GLU A 149 1.21 14.76 13.55
CA GLU A 149 2.29 14.48 12.58
C GLU A 149 2.46 12.98 12.28
N THR A 150 1.54 12.15 12.77
CA THR A 150 1.51 10.71 12.47
C THR A 150 1.12 10.46 11.02
N PHE A 151 1.78 9.48 10.41
CA PHE A 151 1.40 8.91 9.12
C PHE A 151 0.88 7.49 9.31
N LEU A 152 -0.33 7.22 8.80
CA LEU A 152 -0.93 5.89 8.79
C LEU A 152 -0.86 5.29 7.39
N HIS A 153 -0.28 4.10 7.30
CA HIS A 153 -0.42 3.17 6.18
C HIS A 153 -1.47 2.12 6.55
N ILE A 154 -2.56 2.05 5.79
CA ILE A 154 -3.70 1.18 6.04
C ILE A 154 -3.84 0.26 4.83
N ASP A 155 -3.53 -1.03 4.99
CA ASP A 155 -3.32 -1.96 3.89
C ASP A 155 -4.14 -3.27 4.01
N PRO A 156 -5.47 -3.21 4.25
CA PRO A 156 -6.32 -4.38 4.21
C PRO A 156 -6.76 -4.68 2.79
N TYR A 157 -7.13 -5.94 2.52
CA TYR A 157 -7.86 -6.27 1.29
C TYR A 157 -9.27 -5.67 1.28
N GLU A 158 -9.99 -5.79 2.40
CA GLU A 158 -11.39 -5.38 2.57
C GLU A 158 -11.50 -4.23 3.59
N ILE A 159 -11.80 -3.03 3.09
CA ILE A 159 -11.87 -1.83 3.93
C ILE A 159 -13.18 -1.67 4.71
N ASN A 160 -14.22 -2.39 4.32
CA ASN A 160 -15.60 -2.26 4.82
C ASN A 160 -16.06 -3.44 5.67
N VAL A 161 -15.18 -4.39 5.95
CA VAL A 161 -15.47 -5.51 6.85
C VAL A 161 -15.11 -5.14 8.28
N LYS A 162 -16.05 -5.40 9.20
CA LYS A 162 -15.85 -5.10 10.62
C LYS A 162 -14.95 -6.13 11.29
N GLY A 163 -13.93 -5.65 11.98
CA GLY A 163 -13.10 -6.45 12.86
C GLY A 163 -13.72 -6.67 14.26
N ILE A 164 -12.92 -7.22 15.17
CA ILE A 164 -13.36 -7.63 16.51
C ILE A 164 -13.98 -6.49 17.32
N GLY A 165 -13.49 -5.27 17.16
CA GLY A 165 -14.00 -4.08 17.86
C GLY A 165 -15.28 -3.47 17.25
N GLY A 166 -15.80 -4.06 16.17
CA GLY A 166 -16.95 -3.54 15.44
C GLY A 166 -16.62 -2.39 14.48
N TYR A 167 -15.35 -2.01 14.38
CA TYR A 167 -14.83 -1.01 13.47
C TYR A 167 -14.34 -1.66 12.17
N THR A 168 -14.37 -0.88 11.08
CA THR A 168 -13.76 -1.22 9.80
C THR A 168 -12.41 -0.52 9.63
N TYR A 169 -11.61 -0.91 8.65
CA TYR A 169 -10.40 -0.16 8.29
C TYR A 169 -10.72 1.22 7.75
N PHE A 170 -11.88 1.38 7.13
CA PHE A 170 -12.33 2.69 6.67
C PHE A 170 -12.69 3.62 7.84
N ASP A 171 -13.20 3.08 8.96
CA ASP A 171 -13.41 3.87 10.19
C ASP A 171 -12.09 4.41 10.74
N ILE A 172 -11.01 3.61 10.70
CA ILE A 172 -9.65 4.08 11.06
C ILE A 172 -9.23 5.24 10.17
N PHE A 173 -9.40 5.11 8.84
CA PHE A 173 -9.06 6.15 7.88
C PHE A 173 -9.84 7.45 8.16
N VAL A 174 -11.13 7.35 8.39
CA VAL A 174 -12.00 8.50 8.72
C VAL A 174 -11.55 9.17 10.02
N GLN A 175 -11.37 8.39 11.08
CA GLN A 175 -10.96 8.90 12.39
C GLN A 175 -9.59 9.59 12.32
N ALA A 176 -8.61 8.97 11.69
CA ALA A 176 -7.27 9.55 11.53
C ALA A 176 -7.31 10.84 10.70
N THR A 177 -8.12 10.86 9.62
CA THR A 177 -8.32 12.07 8.81
C THR A 177 -8.91 13.21 9.62
N GLN A 178 -9.93 12.95 10.45
CA GLN A 178 -10.55 13.94 11.33
C GLN A 178 -9.59 14.46 12.41
N LEU A 179 -8.67 13.63 12.89
CA LEU A 179 -7.59 14.02 13.80
C LEU A 179 -6.48 14.84 13.11
N GLY A 180 -6.56 15.01 11.79
CA GLY A 180 -5.59 15.73 10.99
C GLY A 180 -4.31 14.96 10.70
N MET A 181 -4.31 13.63 10.94
CA MET A 181 -3.19 12.76 10.63
C MET A 181 -3.13 12.49 9.12
N LYS A 182 -1.93 12.21 8.63
CA LYS A 182 -1.69 11.84 7.23
C LYS A 182 -1.99 10.37 7.03
N CYS A 183 -2.74 10.03 5.98
CA CYS A 183 -3.11 8.64 5.72
C CYS A 183 -2.88 8.25 4.27
N LEU A 184 -2.48 7.00 4.06
CA LEU A 184 -2.52 6.30 2.79
C LEU A 184 -3.20 4.96 3.02
N LEU A 185 -4.38 4.77 2.42
CA LEU A 185 -5.17 3.55 2.51
C LEU A 185 -5.20 2.87 1.16
N TRP A 186 -4.81 1.58 1.12
CA TRP A 186 -4.95 0.70 -0.02
C TRP A 186 -6.15 -0.22 0.15
N TYR A 187 -6.81 -0.58 -0.95
CA TYR A 187 -7.88 -1.59 -1.01
C TYR A 187 -7.89 -2.32 -2.35
N GLY A 188 -8.30 -3.59 -2.32
CA GLY A 188 -8.43 -4.42 -3.52
C GLY A 188 -9.88 -4.66 -3.93
N PHE A 189 -10.09 -5.05 -5.19
CA PHE A 189 -11.39 -5.51 -5.71
C PHE A 189 -11.21 -6.53 -6.82
N MET A 190 -12.15 -7.49 -6.89
CA MET A 190 -12.11 -8.63 -7.84
C MET A 190 -12.98 -8.44 -9.07
N THR A 191 -13.91 -7.49 -9.07
CA THR A 191 -14.82 -7.20 -10.19
C THR A 191 -15.09 -5.71 -10.28
N LEU A 192 -15.51 -5.24 -11.45
CA LEU A 192 -15.95 -3.85 -11.64
C LEU A 192 -17.15 -3.51 -10.76
N ASP A 193 -18.06 -4.46 -10.56
CA ASP A 193 -19.21 -4.28 -9.70
C ASP A 193 -18.80 -4.13 -8.22
N ALA A 194 -17.81 -4.92 -7.75
CA ALA A 194 -17.24 -4.73 -6.42
C ALA A 194 -16.57 -3.35 -6.27
N MET A 195 -15.86 -2.90 -7.29
CA MET A 195 -15.28 -1.55 -7.33
C MET A 195 -16.36 -0.47 -7.19
N LEU A 196 -17.44 -0.58 -7.96
CA LEU A 196 -18.53 0.42 -7.90
C LEU A 196 -19.24 0.44 -6.54
N ARG A 197 -19.41 -0.73 -5.91
CA ARG A 197 -19.94 -0.82 -4.54
C ARG A 197 -19.01 -0.14 -3.53
N LEU A 198 -17.70 -0.38 -3.62
CA LEU A 198 -16.70 0.28 -2.77
C LEU A 198 -16.68 1.79 -2.99
N ASP A 199 -16.76 2.26 -4.23
CA ASP A 199 -16.84 3.69 -4.53
C ASP A 199 -18.04 4.35 -3.87
N LYS A 200 -19.20 3.71 -3.97
CA LYS A 200 -20.42 4.20 -3.31
C LYS A 200 -20.28 4.21 -1.78
N TYR A 201 -19.71 3.15 -1.21
CA TYR A 201 -19.45 3.05 0.23
C TYR A 201 -18.54 4.17 0.71
N ILE A 202 -17.38 4.34 0.05
CA ILE A 202 -16.41 5.40 0.34
C ILE A 202 -17.08 6.79 0.27
N ALA A 203 -17.83 7.03 -0.81
CA ALA A 203 -18.53 8.29 -1.01
C ALA A 203 -19.50 8.65 0.13
N ILE A 204 -20.29 7.68 0.54
CA ILE A 204 -21.27 7.86 1.64
C ILE A 204 -20.52 8.15 2.94
N CYS A 205 -19.53 7.33 3.30
CA CYS A 205 -18.80 7.51 4.55
C CYS A 205 -18.04 8.84 4.61
N LEU A 206 -17.39 9.27 3.51
CA LEU A 206 -16.72 10.57 3.44
C LEU A 206 -17.70 11.74 3.57
N GLN A 207 -18.91 11.58 3.02
CA GLN A 207 -19.97 12.58 3.14
C GLN A 207 -20.47 12.70 4.57
N GLU A 208 -20.79 11.56 5.19
CA GLU A 208 -21.28 11.50 6.57
C GLU A 208 -20.26 12.07 7.56
N ALA A 209 -18.96 11.78 7.32
CA ALA A 209 -17.85 12.28 8.12
C ALA A 209 -17.48 13.75 7.83
N ASN A 210 -18.02 14.36 6.77
CA ASN A 210 -17.71 15.72 6.32
C ASN A 210 -16.21 15.98 6.02
N ILE A 211 -15.53 15.00 5.43
CA ILE A 211 -14.07 15.07 5.14
C ILE A 211 -13.73 15.02 3.65
N ARG A 212 -14.70 15.18 2.75
CA ARG A 212 -14.51 15.03 1.30
C ARG A 212 -13.35 15.84 0.71
N ASN A 213 -13.21 17.09 1.15
CA ASN A 213 -12.20 18.02 0.61
C ASN A 213 -10.76 17.70 1.05
N HIS A 214 -10.58 16.74 1.94
CA HIS A 214 -9.28 16.32 2.48
C HIS A 214 -8.79 15.00 1.90
N VAL A 215 -9.55 14.41 0.97
CA VAL A 215 -9.28 13.07 0.44
C VAL A 215 -9.08 13.13 -1.07
N ILE A 216 -7.98 12.55 -1.52
CA ILE A 216 -7.69 12.27 -2.93
C ILE A 216 -7.57 10.76 -3.13
N GLY A 217 -7.93 10.27 -4.31
CA GLY A 217 -7.81 8.85 -4.59
C GLY A 217 -7.44 8.54 -6.03
N THR A 218 -6.88 7.37 -6.24
CA THR A 218 -6.55 6.84 -7.56
C THR A 218 -6.75 5.33 -7.58
N LYS A 219 -6.94 4.75 -8.77
CA LYS A 219 -7.14 3.31 -8.97
C LYS A 219 -6.28 2.79 -10.10
N LEU A 220 -5.82 1.58 -9.94
CA LEU A 220 -5.18 0.79 -10.96
C LEU A 220 -6.06 -0.42 -11.28
N ILE A 221 -6.58 -0.51 -12.52
CA ILE A 221 -7.50 -1.55 -12.94
C ILE A 221 -6.87 -2.34 -14.08
N MET A 222 -6.84 -3.66 -13.96
CA MET A 222 -6.36 -4.55 -15.02
C MET A 222 -7.49 -4.88 -15.99
N ASN A 223 -7.26 -4.61 -17.27
CA ASN A 223 -8.20 -4.94 -18.32
C ASN A 223 -8.27 -6.45 -18.53
N ASN A 224 -9.46 -6.96 -18.89
CA ASN A 224 -9.74 -8.36 -19.26
C ASN A 224 -9.71 -9.40 -18.15
N ILE A 225 -9.66 -9.03 -16.88
CA ILE A 225 -9.78 -10.03 -15.80
C ILE A 225 -11.09 -10.81 -15.87
N GLU A 226 -12.18 -10.19 -16.29
CA GLU A 226 -13.47 -10.90 -16.40
C GLU A 226 -13.46 -12.00 -17.48
N LYS A 227 -12.52 -11.96 -18.43
CA LYS A 227 -12.43 -12.94 -19.52
C LYS A 227 -11.46 -14.08 -19.26
N ASP A 228 -10.43 -13.86 -18.45
CA ASP A 228 -9.29 -14.76 -18.33
C ASP A 228 -8.85 -15.04 -16.88
N THR A 229 -9.79 -15.12 -15.98
CA THR A 229 -9.57 -15.36 -14.55
C THR A 229 -8.78 -16.62 -14.20
N VAL A 230 -8.55 -17.50 -15.15
CA VAL A 230 -8.07 -18.87 -14.88
C VAL A 230 -6.58 -19.05 -15.09
N ALA A 231 -5.94 -18.31 -16.00
CA ALA A 231 -4.54 -18.57 -16.33
C ALA A 231 -3.56 -17.66 -15.60
N TYR A 232 -4.05 -16.57 -15.05
CA TYR A 232 -3.25 -15.57 -14.37
C TYR A 232 -4.08 -15.01 -13.21
N ASN A 233 -3.72 -15.38 -11.99
CA ASN A 233 -4.35 -14.83 -10.80
C ASN A 233 -3.45 -13.72 -10.21
N PRO A 234 -3.66 -12.43 -10.56
CA PRO A 234 -2.89 -11.33 -9.99
C PRO A 234 -3.27 -11.05 -8.51
N GLY A 235 -4.11 -11.91 -7.92
CA GLY A 235 -4.63 -11.74 -6.57
C GLY A 235 -5.74 -10.69 -6.45
N VAL A 236 -5.83 -9.75 -7.38
CA VAL A 236 -6.88 -8.72 -7.45
C VAL A 236 -7.09 -8.28 -8.89
N LEU A 237 -8.32 -7.92 -9.26
CA LEU A 237 -8.65 -7.30 -10.55
C LEU A 237 -8.05 -5.91 -10.69
N GLY A 238 -8.13 -5.20 -9.58
CA GLY A 238 -7.61 -3.87 -9.46
C GLY A 238 -7.55 -3.48 -8.00
N SER A 239 -6.98 -2.33 -7.76
CA SER A 239 -6.84 -1.76 -6.43
C SER A 239 -6.93 -0.24 -6.46
N GLY A 240 -7.27 0.34 -5.32
CA GLY A 240 -7.32 1.78 -5.14
C GLY A 240 -6.41 2.23 -4.00
N LEU A 241 -5.98 3.46 -4.10
CA LEU A 241 -5.34 4.21 -3.03
C LEU A 241 -6.21 5.42 -2.69
N LEU A 242 -6.43 5.64 -1.40
CA LEU A 242 -6.98 6.87 -0.85
C LEU A 242 -5.94 7.51 0.04
N ALA A 243 -5.76 8.81 -0.12
CA ALA A 243 -4.85 9.59 0.70
C ALA A 243 -5.61 10.74 1.36
N SER A 244 -5.24 11.09 2.59
CA SER A 244 -5.79 12.24 3.27
C SER A 244 -4.74 13.05 4.01
N ASN A 245 -4.97 14.36 4.10
CA ASN A 245 -4.11 15.34 4.76
C ASN A 245 -2.65 15.35 4.30
N LEU A 246 -2.38 14.85 3.08
CA LEU A 246 -1.05 14.92 2.48
C LEU A 246 -0.75 16.32 1.97
N SER A 247 0.54 16.62 1.79
CA SER A 247 0.98 17.84 1.09
C SER A 247 0.56 17.81 -0.37
N ASP A 248 0.49 18.99 -1.01
CA ASP A 248 0.19 19.12 -2.45
C ASP A 248 1.19 18.37 -3.31
N GLU A 249 2.45 18.31 -2.88
CA GLU A 249 3.51 17.56 -3.56
C GLU A 249 3.24 16.06 -3.51
N SER A 250 2.93 15.52 -2.33
CA SER A 250 2.58 14.10 -2.19
C SER A 250 1.31 13.72 -2.95
N ASN A 251 0.33 14.60 -2.97
CA ASN A 251 -0.89 14.42 -3.76
C ASN A 251 -0.60 14.36 -5.27
N ARG A 252 0.27 15.22 -5.78
CA ARG A 252 0.74 15.16 -7.18
C ARG A 252 1.48 13.86 -7.45
N GLN A 253 2.43 13.49 -6.61
CA GLN A 253 3.20 12.27 -6.78
C GLN A 253 2.34 11.01 -6.76
N LEU A 254 1.31 10.93 -5.91
CA LEU A 254 0.35 9.85 -5.92
C LEU A 254 -0.30 9.69 -7.32
N LEU A 255 -0.70 10.79 -7.95
CA LEU A 255 -1.30 10.77 -9.29
C LEU A 255 -0.26 10.45 -10.38
N ASP A 256 0.88 11.10 -10.34
CA ASP A 256 1.93 10.97 -11.36
C ASP A 256 2.51 9.55 -11.38
N PHE A 257 2.86 8.98 -10.23
CA PHE A 257 3.37 7.61 -10.16
C PHE A 257 2.31 6.57 -10.51
N THR A 258 1.04 6.82 -10.21
CA THR A 258 -0.04 5.97 -10.71
C THR A 258 -0.08 6.01 -12.25
N GLN A 259 0.00 7.19 -12.86
CA GLN A 259 0.01 7.34 -14.32
C GLN A 259 1.24 6.65 -14.94
N LEU A 260 2.42 6.81 -14.36
CA LEU A 260 3.64 6.15 -14.85
C LEU A 260 3.55 4.62 -14.80
N LEU A 261 2.91 4.06 -13.76
CA LEU A 261 2.67 2.62 -13.70
C LEU A 261 1.76 2.11 -14.80
N VAL A 262 0.80 2.92 -15.28
CA VAL A 262 0.02 2.55 -16.48
C VAL A 262 0.93 2.28 -17.65
N GLU A 263 1.85 3.20 -17.91
CA GLU A 263 2.74 3.07 -19.06
C GLU A 263 3.63 1.82 -18.95
N VAL A 264 4.04 1.46 -17.72
CA VAL A 264 4.80 0.23 -17.44
C VAL A 264 4.02 -1.03 -17.80
N TYR A 265 2.73 -1.06 -17.47
CA TYR A 265 1.90 -2.26 -17.62
C TYR A 265 1.01 -2.27 -18.87
N LYS A 266 0.87 -1.15 -19.56
CA LYS A 266 -0.04 -0.90 -20.69
C LYS A 266 0.01 -1.91 -21.82
N ASN A 267 1.18 -2.44 -22.12
CA ASN A 267 1.40 -3.41 -23.22
C ASN A 267 1.93 -4.75 -22.67
N SER A 268 1.64 -5.05 -21.42
CA SER A 268 2.15 -6.27 -20.81
C SER A 268 1.39 -7.48 -21.31
N HIS A 269 2.12 -8.45 -21.83
CA HIS A 269 1.61 -9.75 -22.23
C HIS A 269 2.16 -10.82 -21.28
N TYR A 270 1.27 -11.59 -20.66
CA TYR A 270 1.66 -12.77 -19.93
C TYR A 270 1.10 -14.00 -20.60
N LYS A 271 1.97 -14.90 -21.09
CA LYS A 271 1.59 -16.14 -21.80
C LYS A 271 0.55 -15.97 -22.92
N GLY A 272 0.67 -14.89 -23.71
CA GLY A 272 -0.23 -14.61 -24.83
C GLY A 272 -1.54 -13.92 -24.43
N MET A 273 -1.69 -13.49 -23.18
CA MET A 273 -2.82 -12.70 -22.73
C MET A 273 -2.48 -11.21 -22.75
N ASP A 274 -3.35 -10.40 -23.34
CA ASP A 274 -3.25 -8.94 -23.34
C ASP A 274 -3.67 -8.41 -21.96
N GLY A 275 -2.70 -8.22 -21.08
CA GLY A 275 -2.92 -7.43 -19.86
C GLY A 275 -2.92 -5.96 -20.22
N ARG A 276 -4.09 -5.36 -20.48
CA ARG A 276 -4.21 -3.91 -20.59
C ARG A 276 -4.62 -3.34 -19.24
N LEU A 277 -3.78 -2.48 -18.69
CA LEU A 277 -4.14 -1.67 -17.54
C LEU A 277 -4.86 -0.42 -18.03
N PHE A 278 -6.11 -0.23 -17.60
CA PHE A 278 -6.77 1.06 -17.71
C PHE A 278 -6.69 1.75 -16.37
N ILE A 279 -6.12 2.94 -16.38
CA ILE A 279 -6.30 3.86 -15.27
C ILE A 279 -7.55 4.68 -15.54
N TYR A 280 -8.45 4.59 -14.61
CA TYR A 280 -9.36 5.69 -14.37
C TYR A 280 -8.73 6.58 -13.31
N LEU A 281 -7.95 7.59 -13.76
CA LEU A 281 -7.80 8.78 -12.97
C LEU A 281 -9.17 9.45 -12.96
N LYS A 282 -10.02 9.04 -12.04
CA LYS A 282 -11.00 9.94 -11.48
C LYS A 282 -10.32 10.50 -10.25
N PRO A 283 -9.82 11.75 -10.28
CA PRO A 283 -9.75 12.48 -9.04
C PRO A 283 -11.16 12.33 -8.47
N PHE A 284 -11.28 11.84 -7.23
CA PHE A 284 -12.54 11.90 -6.52
C PHE A 284 -12.81 13.40 -6.31
N ILE A 285 -13.30 14.08 -7.36
CA ILE A 285 -13.94 15.37 -7.25
C ILE A 285 -15.38 15.04 -6.97
N TRP A 286 -15.72 15.14 -5.75
CA TRP A 286 -17.10 15.00 -5.25
C TRP A 286 -17.86 16.28 -5.44
#